data_69089516882d22332fd7927649e70fdf
#
_entry.id   69089516882d22332fd7927649e70fdf
#
_cell.length_a   1.000
_cell.length_b   1.000
_cell.length_c   1.000
_cell.angle_alpha   90.00
_cell.angle_beta   90.00
_cell.angle_gamma   90.00
#
_symmetry.space_group_name_H-M   'P 1'
#
loop_
_entity.id
_entity.type
_entity.pdbx_description
1 polymer ?
#
loop_
_entity_poly.entity_id
_entity_poly.type
_entity_poly.pdbx_seq_one_letter_code
_entity_poly.pdbx_strand_id
1 'polypeptide(L)'
;MPVTTTYRYTAATATPTHPDPTQIETVLARLVPRCIRPQKSNAELQAIREAGLASAISRTPRPRIGIYTMVQAHQDPAVRLAVARGLAVRNGWLLERAPAVDFTGMTEPVTRPQLARLLDALDRDEVDGIAAMSRTDFSDRNGDYEDALQRIHARRGFLALATTETDI
;
A
#
# COMPACT_ATOMS: atom_id res chain seq x y z
N MET A 1 19.34 57.49 -37.80
CA MET A 1 20.50 57.33 -36.91
C MET A 1 20.26 56.06 -36.12
N PRO A 2 20.89 54.89 -36.44
CA PRO A 2 20.78 53.69 -35.63
C PRO A 2 21.78 53.74 -34.47
N VAL A 3 21.31 53.47 -33.26
CA VAL A 3 22.12 53.37 -32.04
C VAL A 3 22.58 51.93 -31.91
N THR A 4 23.88 51.71 -32.07
CA THR A 4 24.51 50.40 -31.92
C THR A 4 24.85 50.21 -30.44
N THR A 5 24.13 49.30 -29.76
CA THR A 5 24.41 48.88 -28.37
C THR A 5 25.40 47.73 -28.39
N THR A 6 26.63 47.99 -27.95
CA THR A 6 27.69 47.00 -27.85
C THR A 6 27.59 46.27 -26.52
N TYR A 7 27.19 44.98 -26.51
CA TYR A 7 27.26 44.13 -25.33
C TYR A 7 28.69 43.61 -25.15
N ARG A 8 29.34 43.99 -24.06
CA ARG A 8 30.60 43.36 -23.62
C ARG A 8 30.27 42.07 -22.88
N TYR A 9 30.67 40.96 -23.45
CA TYR A 9 30.67 39.65 -22.80
C TYR A 9 31.90 39.51 -21.93
N THR A 10 31.78 39.55 -20.61
CA THR A 10 32.84 39.18 -19.67
C THR A 10 32.73 37.65 -19.44
N ALA A 11 33.65 36.89 -20.04
CA ALA A 11 33.80 35.47 -19.79
C ALA A 11 34.31 35.27 -18.35
N ALA A 12 33.44 34.87 -17.44
CA ALA A 12 33.87 34.35 -16.15
C ALA A 12 34.35 32.92 -16.36
N THR A 13 35.63 32.70 -16.29
CA THR A 13 36.30 31.40 -16.24
C THR A 13 35.96 30.74 -14.90
N ALA A 14 34.87 29.98 -14.87
CA ALA A 14 34.57 29.07 -13.75
C ALA A 14 35.51 27.88 -13.88
N THR A 15 36.46 27.76 -12.99
CA THR A 15 37.28 26.55 -12.78
C THR A 15 36.32 25.42 -12.36
N PRO A 16 36.36 24.25 -13.00
CA PRO A 16 35.54 23.11 -12.52
C PRO A 16 36.08 22.69 -11.15
N THR A 17 35.34 23.01 -10.12
CA THR A 17 35.60 22.52 -8.76
C THR A 17 35.36 21.03 -8.79
N HIS A 18 36.41 20.23 -8.63
CA HIS A 18 36.33 18.79 -8.49
C HIS A 18 35.43 18.48 -7.29
N PRO A 19 34.40 17.66 -7.45
CA PRO A 19 33.51 17.35 -6.32
C PRO A 19 34.30 16.66 -5.21
N ASP A 20 34.09 17.11 -3.99
CA ASP A 20 34.70 16.59 -2.77
C ASP A 20 34.42 15.05 -2.70
N PRO A 21 35.47 14.21 -2.53
CA PRO A 21 35.30 12.76 -2.42
C PRO A 21 34.31 12.33 -1.34
N THR A 22 34.16 13.13 -0.29
CA THR A 22 33.14 12.89 0.78
C THR A 22 31.69 13.05 0.26
N GLN A 23 31.44 13.89 -0.74
CA GLN A 23 30.11 14.01 -1.35
C GLN A 23 29.81 12.86 -2.30
N ILE A 24 30.80 12.31 -2.97
CA ILE A 24 30.65 11.14 -3.84
C ILE A 24 30.30 9.90 -3.02
N GLU A 25 30.94 9.70 -1.86
CA GLU A 25 30.58 8.60 -0.94
C GLU A 25 29.15 8.73 -0.40
N THR A 26 28.71 9.94 -0.07
CA THR A 26 27.34 10.17 0.42
C THR A 26 26.29 9.92 -0.67
N VAL A 27 26.59 10.23 -1.93
CA VAL A 27 25.69 9.95 -3.07
C VAL A 27 25.68 8.46 -3.42
N LEU A 28 26.85 7.79 -3.38
CA LEU A 28 26.95 6.34 -3.58
C LEU A 28 26.28 5.55 -2.48
N ALA A 29 26.34 5.98 -1.22
CA ALA A 29 25.60 5.35 -0.11
C ALA A 29 24.08 5.45 -0.29
N ARG A 30 23.55 6.46 -1.00
CA ARG A 30 22.16 6.56 -1.39
C ARG A 30 21.77 5.67 -2.59
N LEU A 31 22.77 5.25 -3.38
CA LEU A 31 22.63 4.37 -4.53
C LEU A 31 22.92 2.89 -4.19
N VAL A 32 23.12 2.54 -2.90
CA VAL A 32 23.15 1.12 -2.49
C VAL A 32 21.86 0.50 -3.00
N PRO A 33 21.92 -0.48 -3.90
CA PRO A 33 20.72 -1.15 -4.38
C PRO A 33 19.94 -1.60 -3.15
N ARG A 34 18.68 -1.19 -3.02
CA ARG A 34 17.75 -1.85 -2.09
C ARG A 34 18.00 -3.33 -2.29
N CYS A 35 18.55 -4.01 -1.29
CA CYS A 35 18.78 -5.44 -1.35
C CYS A 35 17.53 -6.02 -1.98
N ILE A 36 17.66 -6.66 -3.15
CA ILE A 36 16.54 -7.28 -3.83
C ILE A 36 16.07 -8.34 -2.85
N ARG A 37 15.06 -7.98 -2.05
CA ARG A 37 14.45 -8.90 -1.11
C ARG A 37 13.84 -9.99 -1.98
N PRO A 38 14.19 -11.28 -1.79
CA PRO A 38 13.56 -12.34 -2.55
C PRO A 38 12.04 -12.20 -2.36
N GLN A 39 11.31 -12.10 -3.48
CA GLN A 39 9.86 -11.96 -3.43
C GLN A 39 9.26 -13.28 -2.94
N LYS A 40 8.38 -13.19 -1.95
CA LYS A 40 7.61 -14.33 -1.47
C LYS A 40 6.64 -14.82 -2.55
N SER A 41 6.45 -16.12 -2.60
CA SER A 41 5.43 -16.77 -3.43
C SER A 41 4.00 -16.46 -2.90
N ASN A 42 2.99 -16.69 -3.72
CA ASN A 42 1.60 -16.56 -3.31
C ASN A 42 1.26 -17.45 -2.10
N ALA A 43 1.78 -18.68 -2.07
CA ALA A 43 1.58 -19.61 -0.95
C ALA A 43 2.20 -19.11 0.36
N GLU A 44 3.40 -18.52 0.31
CA GLU A 44 4.03 -17.92 1.49
C GLU A 44 3.25 -16.69 2.00
N LEU A 45 2.76 -15.85 1.09
CA LEU A 45 1.95 -14.68 1.44
C LEU A 45 0.60 -15.10 2.04
N GLN A 46 -0.03 -16.13 1.49
CA GLN A 46 -1.23 -16.75 2.06
C GLN A 46 -0.98 -17.25 3.48
N ALA A 47 0.08 -18.01 3.69
CA ALA A 47 0.42 -18.53 5.01
C ALA A 47 0.64 -17.41 6.05
N ILE A 48 1.31 -16.30 5.66
CA ILE A 48 1.49 -15.12 6.52
C ILE A 48 0.13 -14.50 6.88
N ARG A 49 -0.75 -14.31 5.90
CA ARG A 49 -2.09 -13.74 6.12
C ARG A 49 -2.93 -14.63 7.04
N GLU A 50 -2.95 -15.93 6.80
CA GLU A 50 -3.71 -16.90 7.58
C GLU A 50 -3.22 -17.00 9.02
N ALA A 51 -1.91 -16.99 9.22
CA ALA A 51 -1.33 -16.95 10.57
C ALA A 51 -1.74 -15.68 11.33
N GLY A 52 -1.75 -14.52 10.66
CA GLY A 52 -2.23 -13.26 11.23
C GLY A 52 -3.71 -13.31 11.59
N LEU A 53 -4.55 -13.85 10.71
CA LEU A 53 -5.98 -14.05 10.95
C LEU A 53 -6.22 -14.99 12.14
N ALA A 54 -5.58 -16.15 12.17
CA ALA A 54 -5.73 -17.13 13.25
C ALA A 54 -5.33 -16.53 14.61
N SER A 55 -4.21 -15.80 14.64
CA SER A 55 -3.76 -15.07 15.85
C SER A 55 -4.76 -14.01 16.31
N ALA A 56 -5.37 -13.28 15.39
CA ALA A 56 -6.36 -12.26 15.73
C ALA A 56 -7.67 -12.86 16.26
N ILE A 57 -8.18 -13.90 15.61
CA ILE A 57 -9.42 -14.60 16.03
C ILE A 57 -9.27 -15.27 17.39
N SER A 58 -8.09 -15.80 17.72
CA SER A 58 -7.84 -16.36 19.06
C SER A 58 -7.91 -15.30 20.17
N ARG A 59 -7.60 -14.04 19.88
CA ARG A 59 -7.72 -12.92 20.82
C ARG A 59 -9.12 -12.32 20.87
N THR A 60 -9.77 -12.23 19.72
CA THR A 60 -11.07 -11.57 19.57
C THR A 60 -11.99 -12.45 18.72
N PRO A 61 -12.82 -13.31 19.33
CA PRO A 61 -13.67 -14.25 18.57
C PRO A 61 -14.73 -13.60 17.67
N ARG A 62 -15.12 -12.37 17.96
CA ARG A 62 -16.07 -11.58 17.15
C ARG A 62 -15.46 -10.22 16.81
N PRO A 63 -14.46 -10.19 15.89
CA PRO A 63 -13.77 -8.98 15.55
C PRO A 63 -14.65 -7.99 14.78
N ARG A 64 -14.35 -6.72 14.95
CA ARG A 64 -14.93 -5.60 14.18
C ARG A 64 -14.16 -5.45 12.88
N ILE A 65 -14.85 -5.43 11.75
CA ILE A 65 -14.23 -5.49 10.42
C ILE A 65 -14.58 -4.26 9.60
N GLY A 66 -13.55 -3.65 9.01
CA GLY A 66 -13.69 -2.72 7.89
C GLY A 66 -13.70 -3.46 6.56
N ILE A 67 -14.59 -3.09 5.64
CA ILE A 67 -14.61 -3.63 4.28
C ILE A 67 -13.81 -2.70 3.37
N TYR A 68 -12.91 -3.29 2.58
CA TYR A 68 -12.12 -2.55 1.60
C TYR A 68 -12.25 -3.13 0.20
N THR A 69 -12.27 -2.28 -0.80
CA THR A 69 -12.09 -2.66 -2.21
C THR A 69 -11.39 -1.56 -3.00
N MET A 70 -10.65 -1.98 -4.00
CA MET A 70 -10.07 -1.10 -5.02
C MET A 70 -10.64 -1.49 -6.38
N VAL A 71 -11.18 -0.51 -7.09
CA VAL A 71 -11.77 -0.70 -8.43
C VAL A 71 -11.24 0.34 -9.42
N GLN A 72 -11.36 0.05 -10.70
CA GLN A 72 -11.11 1.06 -11.73
C GLN A 72 -12.21 2.12 -11.73
N ALA A 73 -11.91 3.33 -12.21
CA ALA A 73 -12.81 4.48 -12.14
C ALA A 73 -14.21 4.26 -12.75
N HIS A 74 -14.39 3.23 -13.60
CA HIS A 74 -15.65 2.90 -14.25
C HIS A 74 -16.29 1.60 -13.78
N GLN A 75 -15.69 0.93 -12.79
CA GLN A 75 -16.20 -0.33 -12.28
C GLN A 75 -17.09 -0.10 -11.06
N ASP A 76 -18.23 -0.80 -11.05
CA ASP A 76 -19.11 -0.84 -9.88
C ASP A 76 -18.46 -1.68 -8.76
N PRO A 77 -18.20 -1.12 -7.57
CA PRO A 77 -17.65 -1.85 -6.44
C PRO A 77 -18.65 -2.82 -5.78
N ALA A 78 -19.93 -2.76 -6.14
CA ALA A 78 -21.01 -3.45 -5.41
C ALA A 78 -20.77 -4.97 -5.27
N VAL A 79 -20.37 -5.65 -6.34
CA VAL A 79 -20.11 -7.10 -6.32
C VAL A 79 -18.96 -7.43 -5.37
N ARG A 80 -17.84 -6.70 -5.48
CA ARG A 80 -16.66 -6.92 -4.63
C ARG A 80 -16.98 -6.69 -3.15
N LEU A 81 -17.71 -5.62 -2.86
CA LEU A 81 -18.18 -5.30 -1.52
C LEU A 81 -19.14 -6.35 -0.96
N ALA A 82 -20.06 -6.85 -1.79
CA ALA A 82 -20.99 -7.90 -1.38
C ALA A 82 -20.27 -9.20 -1.02
N VAL A 83 -19.26 -9.60 -1.80
CA VAL A 83 -18.42 -10.77 -1.54
C VAL A 83 -17.65 -10.63 -0.23
N ALA A 84 -16.99 -9.49 -0.02
CA ALA A 84 -16.24 -9.20 1.21
C ALA A 84 -17.16 -9.14 2.45
N ARG A 85 -18.35 -8.54 2.32
CA ARG A 85 -19.39 -8.57 3.38
C ARG A 85 -19.87 -9.99 3.68
N GLY A 86 -20.13 -10.78 2.63
CA GLY A 86 -20.52 -12.18 2.78
C GLY A 86 -19.49 -12.99 3.56
N LEU A 87 -18.20 -12.74 3.36
CA LEU A 87 -17.12 -13.34 4.15
C LEU A 87 -17.28 -12.98 5.64
N ALA A 88 -17.42 -11.71 5.97
CA ALA A 88 -17.56 -11.26 7.35
C ALA A 88 -18.81 -11.81 8.03
N VAL A 89 -19.95 -11.81 7.33
CA VAL A 89 -21.23 -12.36 7.84
C VAL A 89 -21.13 -13.87 8.10
N ARG A 90 -20.57 -14.64 7.17
CA ARG A 90 -20.39 -16.10 7.35
C ARG A 90 -19.53 -16.45 8.56
N ASN A 91 -18.57 -15.60 8.90
CA ASN A 91 -17.69 -15.78 10.06
C ASN A 91 -18.25 -15.15 11.36
N GLY A 92 -19.43 -14.52 11.32
CA GLY A 92 -20.05 -13.89 12.49
C GLY A 92 -19.33 -12.65 12.99
N TRP A 93 -18.57 -11.96 12.12
CA TRP A 93 -17.82 -10.75 12.44
C TRP A 93 -18.71 -9.51 12.40
N LEU A 94 -18.34 -8.49 13.16
CA LEU A 94 -19.10 -7.24 13.24
C LEU A 94 -18.61 -6.25 12.16
N LEU A 95 -19.55 -5.66 11.42
CA LEU A 95 -19.27 -4.64 10.43
C LEU A 95 -19.43 -3.25 11.09
N GLU A 96 -18.34 -2.57 11.34
CA GLU A 96 -18.37 -1.33 12.15
C GLU A 96 -18.34 -0.03 11.33
N ARG A 97 -17.99 -0.10 10.03
CA ARG A 97 -17.80 1.09 9.21
C ARG A 97 -18.47 0.99 7.86
N ALA A 98 -18.75 2.17 7.28
CA ALA A 98 -19.06 2.25 5.87
C ALA A 98 -17.91 1.65 5.03
N PRO A 99 -18.19 0.93 3.94
CA PRO A 99 -17.17 0.38 3.07
C PRO A 99 -16.21 1.44 2.57
N ALA A 100 -14.94 1.10 2.55
CA ALA A 100 -13.87 1.92 2.02
C ALA A 100 -13.59 1.53 0.57
N VAL A 101 -13.76 2.47 -0.36
CA VAL A 101 -13.58 2.25 -1.81
C VAL A 101 -12.55 3.23 -2.33
N ASP A 102 -11.45 2.70 -2.85
CA ASP A 102 -10.48 3.48 -3.60
C ASP A 102 -10.59 3.19 -5.10
N PHE A 103 -10.32 4.20 -5.93
CA PHE A 103 -10.40 4.10 -7.39
C PHE A 103 -9.00 4.23 -8.00
N THR A 104 -8.62 3.27 -8.86
CA THR A 104 -7.38 3.35 -9.63
C THR A 104 -7.54 4.32 -10.80
N GLY A 105 -6.46 5.02 -11.16
CA GLY A 105 -6.43 5.90 -12.33
C GLY A 105 -6.94 7.32 -12.12
N MET A 106 -7.39 7.68 -10.92
CA MET A 106 -7.81 9.06 -10.60
C MET A 106 -6.74 9.88 -9.87
N THR A 107 -5.72 9.24 -9.32
CA THR A 107 -4.61 9.89 -8.62
C THR A 107 -3.34 9.06 -8.74
N GLU A 108 -2.18 9.69 -8.52
CA GLU A 108 -0.89 8.99 -8.51
C GLU A 108 -0.94 7.73 -7.64
N PRO A 109 -0.14 6.67 -7.97
CA PRO A 109 -0.27 5.34 -7.36
C PRO A 109 -0.06 5.29 -5.85
N VAL A 110 0.26 6.43 -5.22
CA VAL A 110 0.62 6.52 -3.80
C VAL A 110 -0.58 6.83 -2.89
N THR A 111 -1.68 7.36 -3.41
CA THR A 111 -2.78 7.82 -2.55
C THR A 111 -3.98 6.87 -2.60
N ARG A 112 -4.08 6.04 -1.57
CA ARG A 112 -5.27 5.23 -1.27
C ARG A 112 -5.91 5.76 0.01
N PRO A 113 -6.65 6.88 -0.07
CA PRO A 113 -7.14 7.58 1.10
C PRO A 113 -8.09 6.73 1.95
N GLN A 114 -8.87 5.84 1.33
CA GLN A 114 -9.79 5.01 2.07
C GLN A 114 -9.07 3.85 2.77
N LEU A 115 -8.04 3.27 2.14
CA LEU A 115 -7.17 2.31 2.80
C LEU A 115 -6.42 2.95 3.97
N ALA A 116 -5.89 4.16 3.79
CA ALA A 116 -5.23 4.90 4.86
C ALA A 116 -6.17 5.11 6.06
N ARG A 117 -7.43 5.52 5.83
CA ARG A 117 -8.45 5.66 6.89
C ARG A 117 -8.74 4.36 7.63
N LEU A 118 -8.71 3.20 6.94
CA LEU A 118 -8.86 1.90 7.62
C LEU A 118 -7.63 1.54 8.44
N LEU A 119 -6.44 1.84 7.95
CA LEU A 119 -5.20 1.66 8.72
C LEU A 119 -5.18 2.55 9.97
N ASP A 120 -5.63 3.80 9.86
CA ASP A 120 -5.81 4.70 11.00
C ASP A 120 -6.87 4.17 12.00
N ALA A 121 -7.91 3.50 11.50
CA ALA A 121 -8.93 2.89 12.34
C ALA A 121 -8.38 1.67 13.10
N LEU A 122 -7.46 0.90 12.49
CA LEU A 122 -6.71 -0.15 13.20
C LEU A 122 -5.82 0.45 14.29
N ASP A 123 -5.13 1.56 14.02
CA ASP A 123 -4.28 2.26 15.01
C ASP A 123 -5.08 2.77 16.22
N ARG A 124 -6.36 3.11 16.02
CA ARG A 124 -7.27 3.58 17.08
C ARG A 124 -8.10 2.45 17.72
N ASP A 125 -7.81 1.20 17.42
CA ASP A 125 -8.60 0.04 17.88
C ASP A 125 -10.11 0.17 17.56
N GLU A 126 -10.48 0.88 16.49
CA GLU A 126 -11.88 1.01 16.05
C GLU A 126 -12.33 -0.19 15.21
N VAL A 127 -11.38 -0.84 14.53
CA VAL A 127 -11.56 -2.12 13.83
C VAL A 127 -10.42 -3.05 14.19
N ASP A 128 -10.68 -4.35 14.13
CA ASP A 128 -9.72 -5.39 14.46
C ASP A 128 -9.10 -6.01 13.20
N GLY A 129 -9.74 -5.79 12.03
CA GLY A 129 -9.26 -6.30 10.75
C GLY A 129 -9.92 -5.67 9.54
N ILE A 130 -9.41 -6.04 8.38
CA ILE A 130 -9.90 -5.61 7.07
C ILE A 130 -10.34 -6.85 6.29
N ALA A 131 -11.52 -6.81 5.68
CA ALA A 131 -11.97 -7.82 4.74
C ALA A 131 -12.04 -7.25 3.32
N ALA A 132 -11.58 -8.03 2.34
CA ALA A 132 -11.62 -7.70 0.92
C ALA A 132 -12.01 -8.91 0.08
N MET A 133 -12.33 -8.69 -1.18
CA MET A 133 -12.64 -9.79 -2.09
C MET A 133 -11.39 -10.63 -2.39
N SER A 134 -10.30 -9.98 -2.79
CA SER A 134 -9.07 -10.65 -3.20
C SER A 134 -7.83 -9.78 -2.92
N ARG A 135 -6.64 -10.37 -3.07
CA ARG A 135 -5.38 -9.63 -2.93
C ARG A 135 -5.25 -8.46 -3.90
N THR A 136 -5.90 -8.54 -5.08
CA THR A 136 -5.85 -7.48 -6.09
C THR A 136 -6.48 -6.16 -5.60
N ASP A 137 -7.30 -6.19 -4.55
CA ASP A 137 -7.74 -4.98 -3.85
C ASP A 137 -6.57 -4.21 -3.20
N PHE A 138 -5.46 -4.90 -2.92
CA PHE A 138 -4.25 -4.31 -2.35
C PHE A 138 -3.14 -4.14 -3.39
N SER A 139 -2.72 -5.21 -4.04
CA SER A 139 -1.75 -5.16 -5.15
C SER A 139 -1.67 -6.50 -5.91
N ASP A 140 -1.37 -6.40 -7.19
CA ASP A 140 -1.00 -7.55 -8.04
C ASP A 140 0.45 -7.97 -7.80
N ARG A 141 1.29 -7.07 -7.27
CA ARG A 141 2.71 -7.31 -7.01
C ARG A 141 2.91 -7.90 -5.63
N ASN A 142 3.66 -9.01 -5.56
CA ASN A 142 3.90 -9.71 -4.28
C ASN A 142 4.57 -8.81 -3.23
N GLY A 143 5.55 -7.99 -3.64
CA GLY A 143 6.24 -7.08 -2.71
C GLY A 143 5.32 -6.02 -2.09
N ASP A 144 4.49 -5.37 -2.91
CA ASP A 144 3.55 -4.35 -2.42
C ASP A 144 2.45 -4.97 -1.55
N TYR A 145 2.02 -6.19 -1.89
CA TYR A 145 1.04 -6.94 -1.09
C TYR A 145 1.64 -7.37 0.25
N GLU A 146 2.90 -7.85 0.25
CA GLU A 146 3.63 -8.14 1.49
C GLU A 146 3.72 -6.91 2.39
N ASP A 147 4.07 -5.75 1.81
CA ASP A 147 4.14 -4.48 2.56
C ASP A 147 2.77 -4.10 3.16
N ALA A 148 1.67 -4.34 2.43
CA ALA A 148 0.32 -4.12 2.95
C ALA A 148 0.01 -5.04 4.13
N LEU A 149 0.33 -6.35 4.03
CA LEU A 149 0.18 -7.30 5.13
C LEU A 149 0.99 -6.87 6.36
N GLN A 150 2.25 -6.48 6.17
CA GLN A 150 3.12 -6.02 7.26
C GLN A 150 2.56 -4.78 7.96
N ARG A 151 2.01 -3.81 7.19
CA ARG A 151 1.39 -2.60 7.76
C ARG A 151 0.16 -2.93 8.61
N ILE A 152 -0.67 -3.88 8.17
CA ILE A 152 -1.84 -4.34 8.92
C ILE A 152 -1.42 -5.09 10.18
N HIS A 153 -0.46 -6.01 10.09
CA HIS A 153 0.04 -6.78 11.23
C HIS A 153 0.76 -5.91 12.27
N ALA A 154 1.52 -4.90 11.84
CA ALA A 154 2.18 -3.95 12.76
C ALA A 154 1.16 -3.22 13.66
N ARG A 155 -0.09 -3.10 13.21
CA ARG A 155 -1.22 -2.52 13.93
C ARG A 155 -2.06 -3.56 14.70
N ARG A 156 -1.52 -4.76 14.87
CA ARG A 156 -2.22 -5.91 15.47
C ARG A 156 -3.51 -6.31 14.73
N GLY A 157 -3.73 -5.75 13.54
CA GLY A 157 -4.85 -6.08 12.67
C GLY A 157 -4.60 -7.35 11.86
N PHE A 158 -5.63 -7.78 11.15
CA PHE A 158 -5.53 -8.88 10.20
C PHE A 158 -6.23 -8.54 8.88
N LEU A 159 -5.86 -9.28 7.83
CA LEU A 159 -6.52 -9.24 6.53
C LEU A 159 -7.25 -10.55 6.30
N ALA A 160 -8.51 -10.47 5.87
CA ALA A 160 -9.29 -11.60 5.41
C ALA A 160 -9.66 -11.41 3.94
N LEU A 161 -9.45 -12.43 3.12
CA LEU A 161 -9.81 -12.45 1.72
C LEU A 161 -10.89 -13.50 1.45
N ALA A 162 -11.83 -13.17 0.56
CA ALA A 162 -12.85 -14.11 0.12
C ALA A 162 -12.30 -15.10 -0.94
N THR A 163 -11.32 -14.66 -1.74
CA THR A 163 -10.58 -15.46 -2.71
C THR A 163 -9.13 -15.56 -2.25
N THR A 164 -8.57 -16.76 -2.22
CA THR A 164 -7.19 -16.97 -1.76
C THR A 164 -6.15 -16.44 -2.75
N GLU A 165 -4.92 -16.26 -2.31
CA GLU A 165 -3.81 -15.78 -3.13
C GLU A 165 -3.43 -16.76 -4.24
N THR A 166 -3.81 -18.03 -4.09
CA THR A 166 -3.51 -19.11 -5.05
C THR A 166 -4.60 -19.30 -6.10
N ASP A 167 -5.78 -18.70 -5.92
CA ASP A 167 -6.93 -18.84 -6.81
C ASP A 167 -7.06 -17.69 -7.83
N ILE A 168 -5.96 -16.96 -8.07
CA ILE A 168 -5.90 -15.79 -8.97
C ILE A 168 -5.08 -16.13 -10.21
#